data_5032147b548aa2b73cb988eb68f7f2e9
#
_entry.id   5032147b548aa2b73cb988eb68f7f2e9
#
_cell.length_a   1.000
_cell.length_b   1.000
_cell.length_c   1.000
_cell.angle_alpha   90.00
_cell.angle_beta   90.00
_cell.angle_gamma   90.00
#
_symmetry.space_group_name_H-M   'P 1'
#
loop_
_entity.id
_entity.type
_entity.pdbx_description
1 polymer ?
#
loop_
_entity_poly.entity_id
_entity_poly.type
_entity_poly.pdbx_seq_one_letter_code
_entity_poly.pdbx_strand_id
1 'polypeptide(L)'
;MIKRFWSLSDYHHEVEEVIAHHQHMKQVPSDYDAILDIKMLEEYIELVDKKVLIDSVKLFESMIPDYIALMEANMIAQDQKGLVEEAHKIKGAAGSVGLKRLQLLAKQIQTPTLPAWEDNVQDWVDELKQEWRHDIEVLTDWLQNY
;
A
#
# COMPACT_ATOMS: atom_id res chain seq x y z
N MET A 1 -9.90 -11.43 5.78
CA MET A 1 -9.91 -11.37 5.01
C MET A 1 -9.93 -11.42 4.79
N ILE A 2 -9.89 -11.45 4.75
CA ILE A 2 -9.91 -11.47 4.18
C ILE A 2 -9.61 -11.71 4.13
N LYS A 3 -9.54 -11.61 4.20
CA LYS A 3 -9.37 -11.83 3.89
C LYS A 3 -9.14 -11.84 3.55
N ARG A 4 -9.06 -11.94 3.57
CA ARG A 4 -8.95 -12.04 2.97
C ARG A 4 -9.16 -12.00 2.51
N PHE A 5 -9.68 -12.27 2.93
CA PHE A 5 -9.77 -12.21 2.06
C PHE A 5 -10.35 -12.81 1.26
N TRP A 6 -10.72 -12.83 1.42
CA TRP A 6 -10.98 -13.02 0.01
C TRP A 6 -9.80 -13.65 -0.67
N SER A 7 -10.00 -14.79 -1.18
CA SER A 7 -8.92 -15.53 -1.81
C SER A 7 -8.68 -15.04 -3.22
N LEU A 8 -7.53 -15.37 -3.75
CA LEU A 8 -7.24 -15.08 -5.12
C LEU A 8 -8.21 -15.81 -6.04
N SER A 9 -8.61 -17.00 -5.66
CA SER A 9 -9.57 -17.75 -6.43
C SER A 9 -10.91 -17.02 -6.51
N ASP A 10 -11.37 -16.50 -5.39
CA ASP A 10 -12.60 -15.72 -5.37
C ASP A 10 -12.47 -14.47 -6.21
N TYR A 11 -11.33 -13.84 -6.15
CA TYR A 11 -11.06 -12.68 -6.97
C TYR A 11 -11.12 -13.01 -8.44
N HIS A 12 -10.52 -14.12 -8.85
CA HIS A 12 -10.53 -14.50 -10.25
C HIS A 12 -11.94 -14.80 -10.74
N HIS A 13 -12.72 -15.46 -9.91
CA HIS A 13 -14.08 -15.76 -10.25
C HIS A 13 -14.87 -14.48 -10.47
N GLU A 14 -14.72 -13.54 -9.56
CA GLU A 14 -15.41 -12.27 -9.67
C GLU A 14 -14.98 -11.50 -10.89
N VAL A 15 -13.71 -11.50 -11.17
CA VAL A 15 -13.19 -10.80 -12.33
C VAL A 15 -13.72 -11.40 -13.62
N GLU A 16 -13.82 -12.71 -13.67
CA GLU A 16 -14.35 -13.35 -14.87
C GLU A 16 -15.78 -12.95 -15.13
N GLU A 17 -16.58 -12.87 -14.07
CA GLU A 17 -17.94 -12.42 -14.21
C GLU A 17 -17.98 -11.01 -14.72
N VAL A 18 -17.13 -10.20 -14.20
CA VAL A 18 -17.07 -8.81 -14.56
C VAL A 18 -16.60 -8.64 -15.97
N ILE A 19 -15.53 -9.31 -16.34
CA ILE A 19 -15.01 -9.21 -17.67
C ILE A 19 -16.05 -9.68 -18.68
N ALA A 20 -16.82 -10.62 -18.27
CA ALA A 20 -17.89 -11.09 -19.12
C ALA A 20 -18.82 -9.95 -19.41
N HIS A 21 -18.86 -8.96 -18.59
CA HIS A 21 -19.68 -7.87 -18.85
C HIS A 21 -18.95 -6.59 -18.81
N HIS A 22 -17.89 -6.42 -18.38
CA HIS A 22 -17.25 -5.22 -18.42
C HIS A 22 -16.31 -5.16 -19.41
N GLN A 23 -16.41 -5.75 -19.81
CA GLN A 23 -15.61 -5.67 -20.29
C GLN A 23 -15.79 -5.18 -20.79
N HIS A 24 -16.31 -5.08 -20.37
CA HIS A 24 -16.20 -4.82 -19.93
C HIS A 24 -16.20 -4.26 -19.27
N MET A 25 -17.07 -4.09 -19.45
CA MET A 25 -16.69 -3.46 -18.59
C MET A 25 -15.87 -3.86 -17.79
N LYS A 26 -15.26 -3.25 -17.81
CA LYS A 26 -14.36 -3.80 -16.97
C LYS A 26 -14.54 -3.24 -15.63
N GLN A 27 -14.79 -4.08 -14.71
CA GLN A 27 -15.01 -3.66 -13.36
C GLN A 27 -13.69 -3.58 -12.63
N VAL A 28 -13.51 -2.57 -11.80
CA VAL A 28 -12.33 -2.45 -10.97
C VAL A 28 -12.45 -3.48 -9.85
N PRO A 29 -11.46 -4.36 -9.69
CA PRO A 29 -11.49 -5.32 -8.59
C PRO A 29 -11.50 -4.63 -7.23
N SER A 30 -12.18 -5.24 -6.26
CA SER A 30 -12.28 -4.66 -4.94
C SER A 30 -10.91 -4.49 -4.27
N ASP A 31 -9.93 -5.31 -4.66
CA ASP A 31 -8.58 -5.19 -4.11
C ASP A 31 -7.97 -3.84 -4.41
N TYR A 32 -8.26 -3.26 -5.57
CA TYR A 32 -7.71 -1.95 -5.89
C TYR A 32 -8.14 -0.92 -4.85
N ASP A 33 -9.43 -0.90 -4.49
CA ASP A 33 -9.92 0.08 -3.53
C ASP A 33 -9.35 -0.11 -2.13
N ALA A 34 -9.04 -1.35 -1.75
CA ALA A 34 -8.47 -1.62 -0.45
C ALA A 34 -7.01 -1.20 -0.37
N ILE A 35 -6.31 -1.24 -1.50
CA ILE A 35 -4.87 -1.06 -1.55
C ILE A 35 -4.48 0.32 -2.05
N LEU A 36 -5.23 0.86 -3.01
CA LEU A 36 -4.88 2.09 -3.71
C LEU A 36 -5.89 3.19 -3.43
N ASP A 37 -5.40 4.42 -3.46
CA ASP A 37 -6.24 5.61 -3.43
C ASP A 37 -6.56 5.97 -4.88
N ILE A 38 -7.58 5.33 -5.44
CA ILE A 38 -7.90 5.43 -6.86
C ILE A 38 -8.24 6.86 -7.24
N LYS A 39 -9.04 7.54 -6.42
CA LYS A 39 -9.43 8.91 -6.74
C LYS A 39 -8.23 9.83 -6.84
N MET A 40 -7.33 9.72 -5.88
CA MET A 40 -6.11 10.53 -5.89
C MET A 40 -5.27 10.24 -7.12
N LEU A 41 -5.14 8.95 -7.46
CA LEU A 41 -4.33 8.53 -8.62
C LEU A 41 -4.92 9.05 -9.92
N GLU A 42 -6.25 8.98 -10.06
CA GLU A 42 -6.90 9.49 -11.26
C GLU A 42 -6.72 10.99 -11.40
N GLU A 43 -6.88 11.72 -10.30
CA GLU A 43 -6.70 13.17 -10.32
C GLU A 43 -5.25 13.53 -10.63
N TYR A 44 -4.32 12.76 -10.09
CA TYR A 44 -2.90 13.00 -10.33
C TYR A 44 -2.55 12.83 -11.80
N ILE A 45 -3.04 11.75 -12.43
CA ILE A 45 -2.74 11.48 -13.82
C ILE A 45 -3.34 12.54 -14.75
N GLU A 46 -4.46 13.14 -14.36
CA GLU A 46 -5.04 14.23 -15.12
C GLU A 46 -4.20 15.50 -15.07
N LEU A 47 -3.48 15.70 -13.98
CA LEU A 47 -2.71 16.93 -13.78
C LEU A 47 -1.27 16.79 -14.24
N VAL A 48 -0.70 15.59 -14.17
CA VAL A 48 0.69 15.36 -14.56
C VAL A 48 0.77 14.12 -15.42
N ASP A 49 1.91 13.98 -16.09
CA ASP A 49 2.14 12.85 -16.96
C ASP A 49 2.18 11.55 -16.14
N LYS A 50 1.53 10.52 -16.64
CA LYS A 50 1.55 9.19 -16.05
C LYS A 50 2.99 8.70 -15.81
N LYS A 51 3.91 9.09 -16.68
CA LYS A 51 5.31 8.70 -16.54
C LYS A 51 5.92 9.24 -15.25
N VAL A 52 5.51 10.44 -14.83
CA VAL A 52 6.02 11.01 -13.59
C VAL A 52 5.60 10.15 -12.41
N LEU A 53 4.37 9.67 -12.42
CA LEU A 53 3.90 8.78 -11.36
C LEU A 53 4.65 7.46 -11.38
N ILE A 54 4.88 6.89 -12.57
CA ILE A 54 5.63 5.65 -12.70
C ILE A 54 7.05 5.81 -12.14
N ASP A 55 7.70 6.92 -12.45
CA ASP A 55 9.04 7.17 -11.93
C ASP A 55 9.02 7.32 -10.41
N SER A 56 7.98 7.95 -9.87
CA SER A 56 7.84 8.09 -8.41
C SER A 56 7.63 6.74 -7.73
N VAL A 57 6.88 5.85 -8.36
CA VAL A 57 6.67 4.51 -7.82
C VAL A 57 7.99 3.74 -7.80
N LYS A 58 8.79 3.86 -8.87
CA LYS A 58 10.10 3.21 -8.91
C LYS A 58 11.02 3.73 -7.82
N LEU A 59 10.97 5.03 -7.57
CA LEU A 59 11.76 5.61 -6.50
C LEU A 59 11.30 5.06 -5.15
N PHE A 60 10.01 5.01 -4.92
CA PHE A 60 9.46 4.45 -3.68
C PHE A 60 9.93 3.01 -3.51
N GLU A 61 9.84 2.21 -4.57
CA GLU A 61 10.24 0.82 -4.52
C GLU A 61 11.70 0.66 -4.14
N SER A 62 12.55 1.57 -4.60
CA SER A 62 13.98 1.51 -4.30
C SER A 62 14.30 1.92 -2.86
N MET A 63 13.41 2.68 -2.22
CA MET A 63 13.67 3.23 -0.89
C MET A 63 13.06 2.42 0.24
N ILE A 64 11.92 1.77 -0.01
CA ILE A 64 11.17 1.16 1.08
C ILE A 64 11.90 0.02 1.80
N PRO A 65 12.71 -0.82 1.13
CA PRO A 65 13.41 -1.87 1.88
C PRO A 65 14.31 -1.30 2.98
N ASP A 66 14.98 -0.19 2.71
CA ASP A 66 15.86 0.42 3.70
C ASP A 66 15.07 0.98 4.88
N TYR A 67 13.93 1.61 4.60
CA TYR A 67 13.08 2.13 5.68
C TYR A 67 12.57 0.99 6.56
N ILE A 68 12.16 -0.12 5.95
CA ILE A 68 11.68 -1.26 6.72
C ILE A 68 12.80 -1.86 7.56
N ALA A 69 14.00 -1.97 6.99
CA ALA A 69 15.13 -2.49 7.75
C ALA A 69 15.43 -1.62 8.97
N LEU A 70 15.35 -0.29 8.81
CA LEU A 70 15.53 0.62 9.93
C LEU A 70 14.43 0.49 10.98
N MET A 71 13.19 0.30 10.53
CA MET A 71 12.09 0.08 11.47
C MET A 71 12.30 -1.20 12.27
N GLU A 72 12.75 -2.26 11.62
CA GLU A 72 13.01 -3.51 12.32
C GLU A 72 14.14 -3.35 13.33
N ALA A 73 15.19 -2.61 12.95
CA ALA A 73 16.28 -2.34 13.87
C ALA A 73 15.79 -1.52 15.07
N ASN A 74 14.91 -0.54 14.82
CA ASN A 74 14.34 0.25 15.90
C ASN A 74 13.48 -0.59 16.83
N MET A 75 12.73 -1.55 16.28
CA MET A 75 11.93 -2.46 17.10
C MET A 75 12.82 -3.29 18.01
N ILE A 76 13.90 -3.84 17.46
CA ILE A 76 14.83 -4.65 18.24
C ILE A 76 15.48 -3.82 19.34
N ALA A 77 15.86 -2.59 19.01
CA ALA A 77 16.51 -1.69 19.97
C ALA A 77 15.53 -1.03 20.93
N GLN A 78 14.24 -1.27 20.75
CA GLN A 78 13.17 -0.63 21.53
C GLN A 78 13.27 0.89 21.45
N ASP A 79 13.60 1.38 20.26
CA ASP A 79 13.73 2.80 19.97
C ASP A 79 12.41 3.28 19.35
N GLN A 80 11.47 3.67 20.21
CA GLN A 80 10.15 4.11 19.74
C GLN A 80 10.25 5.37 18.89
N LYS A 81 11.09 6.31 19.28
CA LYS A 81 11.23 7.56 18.54
C LYS A 81 11.72 7.29 17.12
N GLY A 82 12.73 6.44 16.98
CA GLY A 82 13.26 6.10 15.67
C GLY A 82 12.22 5.39 14.82
N LEU A 83 11.48 4.47 15.44
CA LEU A 83 10.43 3.75 14.73
C LEU A 83 9.37 4.70 14.19
N VAL A 84 8.94 5.65 15.02
CA VAL A 84 7.93 6.62 14.63
C VAL A 84 8.43 7.50 13.48
N GLU A 85 9.71 7.89 13.53
CA GLU A 85 10.30 8.71 12.48
C GLU A 85 10.34 7.98 11.14
N GLU A 86 10.73 6.70 11.15
CA GLU A 86 10.76 5.93 9.90
C GLU A 86 9.36 5.70 9.37
N ALA A 87 8.41 5.40 10.25
CA ALA A 87 7.03 5.22 9.83
C ALA A 87 6.46 6.49 9.20
N HIS A 88 6.81 7.65 9.75
CA HIS A 88 6.36 8.93 9.20
C HIS A 88 6.84 9.10 7.76
N LYS A 89 8.10 8.75 7.51
CA LYS A 89 8.66 8.83 6.14
C LYS A 89 7.93 7.92 5.19
N ILE A 90 7.67 6.68 5.61
CA ILE A 90 6.94 5.73 4.76
C ILE A 90 5.52 6.23 4.50
N LYS A 91 4.88 6.78 5.52
CA LYS A 91 3.52 7.30 5.35
C LYS A 91 3.48 8.36 4.26
N GLY A 92 4.40 9.32 4.31
CA GLY A 92 4.46 10.38 3.31
C GLY A 92 4.76 9.85 1.92
N ALA A 93 5.74 8.96 1.82
CA ALA A 93 6.14 8.42 0.53
C ALA A 93 5.04 7.56 -0.09
N ALA A 94 4.42 6.69 0.71
CA ALA A 94 3.34 5.83 0.21
C ALA A 94 2.14 6.66 -0.22
N GLY A 95 1.80 7.68 0.57
CA GLY A 95 0.67 8.54 0.24
C GLY A 95 0.89 9.30 -1.05
N SER A 96 2.12 9.69 -1.34
CA SER A 96 2.41 10.46 -2.55
C SER A 96 2.26 9.65 -3.83
N VAL A 97 2.25 8.32 -3.73
CA VAL A 97 2.06 7.46 -4.91
C VAL A 97 0.77 6.65 -4.82
N GLY A 98 -0.13 7.02 -3.91
CA GLY A 98 -1.45 6.41 -3.86
C GLY A 98 -1.50 5.02 -3.27
N LEU A 99 -0.47 4.60 -2.53
CA LEU A 99 -0.44 3.30 -1.88
C LEU A 99 -1.13 3.41 -0.52
N LYS A 100 -2.45 3.41 -0.55
CA LYS A 100 -3.29 3.72 0.60
C LYS A 100 -3.10 2.75 1.76
N ARG A 101 -3.02 1.46 1.47
CA ARG A 101 -2.88 0.47 2.55
C ARG A 101 -1.56 0.66 3.29
N LEU A 102 -0.47 0.85 2.54
CA LEU A 102 0.83 1.07 3.17
C LEU A 102 0.85 2.38 3.95
N GLN A 103 0.20 3.39 3.42
CA GLN A 103 0.09 4.67 4.11
C GLN A 103 -0.63 4.52 5.44
N LEU A 104 -1.73 3.76 5.46
CA LEU A 104 -2.51 3.56 6.68
C LEU A 104 -1.73 2.73 7.70
N LEU A 105 -1.01 1.69 7.26
CA LEU A 105 -0.18 0.92 8.16
C LEU A 105 0.90 1.80 8.80
N ALA A 106 1.56 2.61 7.99
CA ALA A 106 2.60 3.49 8.50
C ALA A 106 2.03 4.54 9.46
N LYS A 107 0.80 5.02 9.18
CA LYS A 107 0.14 5.97 10.05
C LYS A 107 -0.14 5.35 11.42
N GLN A 108 -0.57 4.10 11.44
CA GLN A 108 -0.80 3.40 12.71
C GLN A 108 0.51 3.23 13.48
N ILE A 109 1.57 2.83 12.80
CA ILE A 109 2.85 2.62 13.44
C ILE A 109 3.39 3.93 14.04
N GLN A 110 3.17 5.05 13.37
CA GLN A 110 3.70 6.34 13.82
C GLN A 110 2.87 6.98 14.95
N THR A 111 1.80 6.34 15.42
CA THR A 111 0.87 6.95 16.35
C THR A 111 0.80 6.14 17.66
N PRO A 112 1.83 6.26 18.53
CA PRO A 112 1.86 5.47 19.79
C PRO A 112 0.72 5.75 20.74
N THR A 113 -0.02 6.85 20.52
CA THR A 113 -1.15 7.20 21.38
C THR A 113 -2.39 6.37 21.06
N LEU A 114 -2.37 5.57 20.00
CA LEU A 114 -3.50 4.70 19.68
C LEU A 114 -3.67 3.65 20.78
N PRO A 115 -4.93 3.33 21.14
CA PRO A 115 -5.16 2.24 22.08
C PRO A 115 -4.56 0.95 21.56
N ALA A 116 -3.94 0.18 22.43
CA ALA A 116 -3.33 -1.10 22.09
C ALA A 116 -2.22 -1.00 21.05
N TRP A 117 -1.61 0.18 20.92
CA TRP A 117 -0.48 0.35 19.99
C TRP A 117 0.63 -0.65 20.32
N GLU A 118 0.97 -0.78 21.60
CA GLU A 118 2.05 -1.67 22.01
C GLU A 118 1.77 -3.12 21.68
N ASP A 119 0.49 -3.50 21.70
CA ASP A 119 0.11 -4.89 21.41
C ASP A 119 0.09 -5.16 19.91
N ASN A 120 -0.05 -4.14 19.07
CA ASN A 120 -0.30 -4.33 17.66
C ASN A 120 0.83 -3.85 16.75
N VAL A 121 1.76 -3.04 17.26
CA VAL A 121 2.74 -2.40 16.40
C VAL A 121 3.63 -3.42 15.67
N GLN A 122 3.99 -4.51 16.31
CA GLN A 122 4.79 -5.54 15.67
C GLN A 122 4.03 -6.14 14.47
N ASP A 123 2.74 -6.40 14.66
CA ASP A 123 1.93 -6.95 13.57
C ASP A 123 1.84 -5.97 12.41
N TRP A 124 1.71 -4.68 12.69
CA TRP A 124 1.66 -3.68 11.63
C TRP A 124 2.97 -3.58 10.87
N VAL A 125 4.10 -3.66 11.57
CA VAL A 125 5.41 -3.66 10.92
C VAL A 125 5.56 -4.91 10.06
N ASP A 126 5.15 -6.06 10.58
CA ASP A 126 5.23 -7.31 9.84
C ASP A 126 4.35 -7.27 8.60
N GLU A 127 3.15 -6.71 8.71
CA GLU A 127 2.25 -6.61 7.58
C GLU A 127 2.83 -5.69 6.49
N LEU A 128 3.39 -4.55 6.90
CA LEU A 128 4.02 -3.65 5.97
C LEU A 128 5.14 -4.37 5.22
N LYS A 129 5.95 -5.13 5.94
CA LYS A 129 7.06 -5.86 5.35
C LYS A 129 6.58 -6.93 4.37
N GLN A 130 5.47 -7.59 4.69
CA GLN A 130 4.96 -8.67 3.86
C GLN A 130 4.23 -8.17 2.62
N GLU A 131 3.59 -7.01 2.70
CA GLU A 131 2.65 -6.61 1.66
C GLU A 131 3.16 -5.54 0.69
N TRP A 132 4.27 -4.89 0.97
CA TRP A 132 4.65 -3.74 0.15
C TRP A 132 4.93 -4.10 -1.31
N ARG A 133 5.54 -5.27 -1.56
CA ARG A 133 5.81 -5.67 -2.94
C ARG A 133 4.53 -5.95 -3.70
N HIS A 134 3.62 -6.64 -3.03
CA HIS A 134 2.33 -6.93 -3.62
C HIS A 134 1.57 -5.65 -3.95
N ASP A 135 1.58 -4.70 -3.03
CA ASP A 135 0.85 -3.45 -3.25
C ASP A 135 1.43 -2.66 -4.42
N ILE A 136 2.75 -2.67 -4.58
CA ILE A 136 3.36 -2.02 -5.73
C ILE A 136 2.97 -2.74 -7.03
N GLU A 137 2.90 -4.07 -7.01
CA GLU A 137 2.46 -4.81 -8.18
C GLU A 137 1.03 -4.46 -8.55
N VAL A 138 0.17 -4.32 -7.55
CA VAL A 138 -1.22 -3.94 -7.79
C VAL A 138 -1.28 -2.54 -8.41
N LEU A 139 -0.49 -1.60 -7.91
CA LEU A 139 -0.44 -0.26 -8.48
C LEU A 139 0.08 -0.27 -9.92
N THR A 140 1.13 -1.03 -10.16
CA THR A 140 1.71 -1.14 -11.50
C THR A 140 0.68 -1.72 -12.47
N ASP A 141 -0.04 -2.74 -12.04
CA ASP A 141 -1.08 -3.34 -12.85
C ASP A 141 -2.20 -2.34 -13.15
N TRP A 142 -2.61 -1.59 -12.14
CA TRP A 142 -3.63 -0.57 -12.34
C TRP A 142 -3.17 0.48 -13.35
N LEU A 143 -1.92 0.91 -13.23
CA LEU A 143 -1.37 1.91 -14.15
C LEU A 143 -1.31 1.41 -15.58
N GLN A 144 -0.98 0.13 -15.76
CA GLN A 144 -0.90 -0.44 -17.11
C GLN A 144 -2.26 -0.53 -17.76
N ASN A 145 -3.31 -0.64 -16.97
CA ASN A 145 -4.66 -0.80 -17.49
C ASN A 145 -5.48 0.48 -17.45
N TYR A 146 -4.89 1.57 -17.05
CA TYR A 146 -5.57 2.87 -17.01
C TYR A 146 -5.38 3.60 -18.36
#